data_96795021d55d6a3d961135b59e0652b4
#
_entry.id   96795021d55d6a3d961135b59e0652b4
#
_cell.length_a   1.000
_cell.length_b   1.000
_cell.length_c   1.000
_cell.angle_alpha   90.00
_cell.angle_beta   90.00
_cell.angle_gamma   90.00
#
_symmetry.space_group_name_H-M   'P 1'
#
loop_
_entity.id
_entity.type
_entity.pdbx_description
1 polymer ?
#
loop_
_entity_poly.entity_id
_entity_poly.type
_entity_poly.pdbx_seq_one_letter_code
_entity_poly.pdbx_strand_id
1 'polypeptide(L)'
;MSRDIERGVRGIESLIAYSLYSIVPTLIEVLLVLTILGVKFDKWYAIITLLALATYIYFTVTITEWRTKFRKQVNEFDSSAHSRAIDSLLNYETVKYFGNEGFEAKRYDENLDKLRVARIKAQNSLSALNIGQQIIIAVALV
;
A
#
# COMPACT_ATOMS: atom_id res chain seq x y z
N MET A 1 25.35 -2.78 -16.85
CA MET A 1 25.20 -1.36 -17.32
C MET A 1 24.01 -1.16 -18.25
N SER A 2 23.85 -1.86 -19.41
CA SER A 2 22.68 -1.65 -20.28
C SER A 2 21.34 -1.96 -19.61
N ARG A 3 21.28 -2.99 -18.81
CA ARG A 3 20.09 -3.47 -18.10
C ARG A 3 19.57 -2.49 -17.03
N ASP A 4 20.45 -1.73 -16.40
CA ASP A 4 20.09 -0.73 -15.39
C ASP A 4 19.58 0.55 -16.06
N ILE A 5 20.14 0.89 -17.20
CA ILE A 5 19.69 2.01 -18.05
C ILE A 5 18.29 1.71 -18.60
N GLU A 6 18.04 0.50 -19.12
CA GLU A 6 16.72 0.09 -19.61
C GLU A 6 15.66 0.06 -18.51
N ARG A 7 16.01 -0.33 -17.29
CA ARG A 7 15.10 -0.24 -16.14
C ARG A 7 14.80 1.20 -15.78
N GLY A 8 15.79 2.08 -15.83
CA GLY A 8 15.62 3.51 -15.60
C GLY A 8 14.69 4.15 -16.62
N VAL A 9 14.90 3.88 -17.91
CA VAL A 9 14.07 4.40 -19.01
C VAL A 9 12.61 3.93 -18.87
N ARG A 10 12.38 2.64 -18.64
CA ARG A 10 11.03 2.10 -18.40
C ARG A 10 10.36 2.69 -17.17
N GLY A 11 11.13 2.98 -16.11
CA GLY A 11 10.62 3.68 -14.93
C GLY A 11 10.15 5.10 -15.25
N ILE A 12 10.92 5.84 -16.04
CA ILE A 12 10.57 7.21 -16.48
C ILE A 12 9.35 7.18 -17.42
N GLU A 13 9.31 6.29 -18.39
CA GLU A 13 8.14 6.12 -19.28
C GLU A 13 6.87 5.80 -18.50
N SER A 14 6.96 4.89 -17.54
CA SER A 14 5.84 4.54 -16.66
C SER A 14 5.36 5.73 -15.83
N LEU A 15 6.27 6.54 -15.27
CA LEU A 15 5.92 7.74 -14.52
C LEU A 15 5.27 8.81 -15.39
N ILE A 16 5.81 9.06 -16.59
CA ILE A 16 5.25 10.02 -17.54
C ILE A 16 3.86 9.55 -18.00
N ALA A 17 3.73 8.30 -18.38
CA ALA A 17 2.45 7.73 -18.79
C ALA A 17 1.40 7.83 -17.66
N TYR A 18 1.76 7.46 -16.43
CA TYR A 18 0.88 7.57 -15.28
C TYR A 18 0.47 9.02 -14.99
N SER A 19 1.42 9.95 -15.06
CA SER A 19 1.14 11.38 -14.85
C SER A 19 0.18 11.93 -15.91
N LEU A 20 0.45 11.66 -17.19
CA LEU A 20 -0.36 12.17 -18.30
C LEU A 20 -1.76 11.54 -18.37
N TYR A 21 -1.85 10.21 -18.18
CA TYR A 21 -3.11 9.48 -18.40
C TYR A 21 -3.97 9.32 -17.13
N SER A 22 -3.40 9.52 -15.94
CA SER A 22 -4.15 9.41 -14.68
C SER A 22 -4.24 10.71 -13.92
N ILE A 23 -3.12 11.39 -13.68
CA ILE A 23 -3.12 12.59 -12.82
C ILE A 23 -3.75 13.77 -13.53
N VAL A 24 -3.36 14.07 -14.77
CA VAL A 24 -3.88 15.22 -15.52
C VAL A 24 -5.40 15.14 -15.75
N PRO A 25 -5.97 14.03 -16.25
CA PRO A 25 -7.43 13.93 -16.39
C PRO A 25 -8.17 14.10 -15.05
N THR A 26 -7.67 13.48 -13.97
CA THR A 26 -8.29 13.61 -12.63
C THR A 26 -8.29 15.07 -12.14
N LEU A 27 -7.20 15.82 -12.35
CA LEU A 27 -7.15 17.24 -12.00
C LEU A 27 -8.16 18.06 -12.81
N ILE A 28 -8.28 17.79 -14.11
CA ILE A 28 -9.25 18.45 -14.99
C ILE A 28 -10.68 18.12 -14.54
N GLU A 29 -10.99 16.87 -14.22
CA GLU A 29 -12.30 16.47 -13.70
C GLU A 29 -12.66 17.20 -12.41
N VAL A 30 -11.75 17.25 -11.44
CA VAL A 30 -11.97 17.95 -10.17
C VAL A 30 -12.24 19.43 -10.42
N LEU A 31 -11.47 20.07 -11.32
CA LEU A 31 -11.60 21.47 -11.64
C LEU A 31 -12.93 21.77 -12.35
N LEU A 32 -13.35 20.90 -13.27
CA LEU A 32 -14.64 20.96 -13.93
C LEU A 32 -15.80 20.83 -12.96
N VAL A 33 -15.77 19.84 -12.05
CA VAL A 33 -16.81 19.64 -11.05
C VAL A 33 -16.94 20.87 -10.13
N LEU A 34 -15.83 21.39 -9.62
CA LEU A 34 -15.84 22.59 -8.77
C LEU A 34 -16.37 23.81 -9.52
N THR A 35 -16.03 23.96 -10.79
CA THR A 35 -16.53 25.06 -11.63
C THR A 35 -18.05 24.95 -11.85
N ILE A 36 -18.53 23.75 -12.19
CA ILE A 36 -19.96 23.49 -12.39
C ILE A 36 -20.76 23.76 -11.12
N LEU A 37 -20.25 23.26 -9.97
CA LEU A 37 -20.90 23.49 -8.67
C LEU A 37 -20.95 24.98 -8.31
N GLY A 38 -19.86 25.72 -8.55
CA GLY A 38 -19.81 27.16 -8.24
C GLY A 38 -20.63 28.04 -9.16
N VAL A 39 -20.87 27.61 -10.42
CA VAL A 39 -21.62 28.39 -11.42
C VAL A 39 -23.12 28.04 -11.45
N LYS A 40 -23.46 26.74 -11.36
CA LYS A 40 -24.86 26.26 -11.44
C LYS A 40 -25.57 26.18 -10.10
N PHE A 41 -24.82 25.97 -9.03
CA PHE A 41 -25.33 25.87 -7.67
C PHE A 41 -24.75 27.00 -6.83
N ASP A 42 -25.08 27.05 -5.55
CA ASP A 42 -24.55 28.08 -4.67
C ASP A 42 -23.06 27.83 -4.36
N LYS A 43 -22.29 28.90 -4.16
CA LYS A 43 -20.85 28.85 -3.83
C LYS A 43 -20.55 27.96 -2.60
N TRP A 44 -21.52 27.77 -1.72
CA TRP A 44 -21.41 26.90 -0.55
C TRP A 44 -21.15 25.43 -0.92
N TYR A 45 -21.77 24.93 -2.00
CA TYR A 45 -21.55 23.55 -2.46
C TYR A 45 -20.11 23.34 -2.94
N ALA A 46 -19.55 24.30 -3.65
CA ALA A 46 -18.16 24.24 -4.11
C ALA A 46 -17.19 24.28 -2.92
N ILE A 47 -17.46 25.09 -1.90
CA ILE A 47 -16.62 25.20 -0.68
C ILE A 47 -16.67 23.89 0.12
N ILE A 48 -17.86 23.33 0.34
CA ILE A 48 -18.04 22.06 1.08
C ILE A 48 -17.30 20.93 0.35
N THR A 49 -17.47 20.84 -0.96
CA THR A 49 -16.80 19.81 -1.78
C THR A 49 -15.27 19.95 -1.71
N LEU A 50 -14.74 21.16 -1.80
CA LEU A 50 -13.31 21.42 -1.72
C LEU A 50 -12.76 21.06 -0.33
N LEU A 51 -13.49 21.38 0.73
CA LEU A 51 -13.09 21.07 2.10
C LEU A 51 -13.15 19.56 2.37
N ALA A 52 -14.15 18.87 1.86
CA ALA A 52 -14.26 17.42 1.92
C ALA A 52 -13.09 16.75 1.17
N LEU A 53 -12.76 17.22 -0.01
CA LEU A 53 -11.64 16.72 -0.81
C LEU A 53 -10.31 16.93 -0.09
N ALA A 54 -10.08 18.13 0.45
CA ALA A 54 -8.86 18.43 1.22
C ALA A 54 -8.72 17.52 2.45
N THR A 55 -9.82 17.33 3.19
CA THR A 55 -9.86 16.43 4.36
C THR A 55 -9.60 14.99 3.95
N TYR A 56 -10.18 14.53 2.86
CA TYR A 56 -9.97 13.19 2.32
C TYR A 56 -8.50 12.94 1.93
N ILE A 57 -7.89 13.90 1.21
CA ILE A 57 -6.48 13.79 0.82
C ILE A 57 -5.58 13.77 2.04
N TYR A 58 -5.77 14.69 2.97
CA TYR A 58 -4.98 14.77 4.21
C TYR A 58 -5.06 13.48 5.02
N PHE A 59 -6.27 12.98 5.23
CA PHE A 59 -6.49 11.71 5.93
C PHE A 59 -5.81 10.54 5.21
N THR A 60 -6.00 10.43 3.89
CA THR A 60 -5.43 9.34 3.07
C THR A 60 -3.91 9.34 3.14
N VAL A 61 -3.25 10.49 2.99
CA VAL A 61 -1.78 10.60 3.06
C VAL A 61 -1.29 10.18 4.44
N THR A 62 -1.86 10.75 5.50
CA THR A 62 -1.45 10.48 6.88
C THR A 62 -1.57 8.99 7.24
N ILE A 63 -2.71 8.38 6.92
CA ILE A 63 -2.92 6.94 7.20
C ILE A 63 -2.05 6.06 6.31
N THR A 64 -1.80 6.44 5.06
CA THR A 64 -0.94 5.68 4.14
C THR A 64 0.51 5.68 4.63
N GLU A 65 1.03 6.77 5.12
CA GLU A 65 2.36 6.82 5.74
C GLU A 65 2.45 5.91 6.97
N TRP A 66 1.45 5.96 7.84
CA TRP A 66 1.37 5.06 8.99
C TRP A 66 1.32 3.57 8.58
N ARG A 67 0.54 3.22 7.56
CA ARG A 67 0.44 1.86 7.00
C ARG A 67 1.74 1.36 6.38
N THR A 68 2.54 2.25 5.82
CA THR A 68 3.81 1.88 5.16
C THR A 68 4.76 1.18 6.13
N LYS A 69 4.73 1.53 7.42
CA LYS A 69 5.51 0.85 8.47
C LYS A 69 5.13 -0.63 8.59
N PHE A 70 3.83 -0.94 8.59
CA PHE A 70 3.37 -2.34 8.68
C PHE A 70 3.68 -3.13 7.40
N ARG A 71 3.52 -2.52 6.23
CA ARG A 71 3.90 -3.15 4.96
C ARG A 71 5.39 -3.48 4.89
N LYS A 72 6.24 -2.60 5.40
CA LYS A 72 7.68 -2.84 5.48
C LYS A 72 7.98 -4.04 6.38
N GLN A 73 7.36 -4.13 7.54
CA GLN A 73 7.50 -5.30 8.44
C GLN A 73 7.03 -6.60 7.76
N VAL A 74 5.92 -6.59 7.04
CA VAL A 74 5.45 -7.76 6.28
C VAL A 74 6.52 -8.20 5.28
N ASN A 75 7.07 -7.28 4.50
CA ASN A 75 8.10 -7.59 3.50
C ASN A 75 9.38 -8.15 4.14
N GLU A 76 9.80 -7.61 5.30
CA GLU A 76 10.96 -8.10 6.03
C GLU A 76 10.76 -9.52 6.56
N PHE A 77 9.60 -9.81 7.16
CA PHE A 77 9.31 -11.16 7.65
C PHE A 77 9.06 -12.15 6.52
N ASP A 78 8.43 -11.75 5.43
CA ASP A 78 8.23 -12.58 4.24
C ASP A 78 9.58 -12.97 3.61
N SER A 79 10.46 -11.99 3.40
CA SER A 79 11.81 -12.24 2.90
C SER A 79 12.62 -13.14 3.83
N SER A 80 12.55 -12.93 5.15
CA SER A 80 13.22 -13.76 6.14
C SER A 80 12.71 -15.20 6.15
N ALA A 81 11.38 -15.40 6.08
CA ALA A 81 10.78 -16.72 6.01
C ALA A 81 11.20 -17.46 4.74
N HIS A 82 11.18 -16.75 3.59
CA HIS A 82 11.58 -17.31 2.30
C HIS A 82 13.06 -17.71 2.26
N SER A 83 13.96 -16.84 2.73
CA SER A 83 15.39 -17.15 2.81
C SER A 83 15.66 -18.38 3.68
N ARG A 84 14.99 -18.49 4.83
CA ARG A 84 15.15 -19.65 5.72
C ARG A 84 14.64 -20.95 5.12
N ALA A 85 13.52 -20.91 4.39
CA ALA A 85 13.02 -22.07 3.68
C ALA A 85 14.05 -22.57 2.65
N ILE A 86 14.65 -21.64 1.89
CA ILE A 86 15.69 -21.97 0.91
C ILE A 86 16.94 -22.53 1.62
N ASP A 87 17.40 -21.91 2.71
CA ASP A 87 18.56 -22.36 3.46
C ASP A 87 18.37 -23.78 4.00
N SER A 88 17.18 -24.10 4.55
CA SER A 88 16.86 -25.44 5.04
C SER A 88 16.81 -26.47 3.91
N LEU A 89 16.33 -26.08 2.72
CA LEU A 89 16.31 -26.95 1.53
C LEU A 89 17.71 -27.17 0.97
N LEU A 90 18.55 -26.14 0.90
CA LEU A 90 19.92 -26.26 0.43
C LEU A 90 20.78 -27.11 1.38
N ASN A 91 20.48 -27.10 2.65
CA ASN A 91 21.16 -27.89 3.67
C ASN A 91 20.39 -29.16 4.08
N TYR A 92 19.49 -29.65 3.20
CA TYR A 92 18.62 -30.79 3.50
C TYR A 92 19.38 -32.03 3.97
N GLU A 93 20.50 -32.37 3.33
CA GLU A 93 21.33 -33.52 3.71
C GLU A 93 21.87 -33.38 5.12
N THR A 94 22.32 -32.18 5.51
CA THR A 94 22.82 -31.90 6.85
C THR A 94 21.71 -32.01 7.89
N VAL A 95 20.55 -31.40 7.60
CA VAL A 95 19.37 -31.47 8.49
C VAL A 95 18.94 -32.91 8.71
N LYS A 96 18.92 -33.71 7.63
CA LYS A 96 18.55 -35.11 7.65
C LYS A 96 19.57 -35.97 8.41
N TYR A 97 20.87 -35.73 8.19
CA TYR A 97 21.95 -36.47 8.84
C TYR A 97 21.93 -36.30 10.35
N PHE A 98 21.64 -35.10 10.85
CA PHE A 98 21.57 -34.79 12.27
C PHE A 98 20.19 -34.98 12.90
N GLY A 99 19.17 -35.41 12.14
CA GLY A 99 17.83 -35.65 12.65
C GLY A 99 17.11 -34.38 13.14
N ASN A 100 17.46 -33.21 12.60
CA ASN A 100 16.99 -31.88 13.07
C ASN A 100 15.75 -31.35 12.33
N GLU A 101 15.02 -32.20 11.62
CA GLU A 101 13.82 -31.78 10.85
C GLU A 101 12.78 -31.12 11.76
N GLY A 102 12.55 -31.66 12.94
CA GLY A 102 11.59 -31.10 13.89
C GLY A 102 11.99 -29.72 14.42
N PHE A 103 13.29 -29.48 14.61
CA PHE A 103 13.80 -28.16 15.00
C PHE A 103 13.65 -27.13 13.88
N GLU A 104 14.02 -27.49 12.66
CA GLU A 104 13.88 -26.59 11.50
C GLU A 104 12.41 -26.29 11.19
N ALA A 105 11.52 -27.29 11.28
CA ALA A 105 10.09 -27.08 11.11
C ALA A 105 9.51 -26.10 12.15
N LYS A 106 9.85 -26.28 13.43
CA LYS A 106 9.43 -25.39 14.50
C LYS A 106 9.94 -23.96 14.28
N ARG A 107 11.20 -23.82 13.94
CA ARG A 107 11.85 -22.52 13.66
C ARG A 107 11.22 -21.80 12.46
N TYR A 108 10.83 -22.55 11.44
CA TYR A 108 10.10 -22.01 10.29
C TYR A 108 8.69 -21.56 10.69
N ASP A 109 7.97 -22.36 11.46
CA ASP A 109 6.63 -22.03 11.95
C ASP A 109 6.61 -20.76 12.80
N GLU A 110 7.60 -20.57 13.68
CA GLU A 110 7.76 -19.33 14.47
C GLU A 110 7.94 -18.08 13.59
N ASN A 111 8.60 -18.21 12.44
CA ASN A 111 8.74 -17.10 11.49
C ASN A 111 7.44 -16.84 10.70
N LEU A 112 6.74 -17.90 10.32
CA LEU A 112 5.43 -17.79 9.68
C LEU A 112 4.41 -17.15 10.63
N ASP A 113 4.47 -17.43 11.93
CA ASP A 113 3.58 -16.78 12.89
C ASP A 113 3.84 -15.26 13.02
N LYS A 114 5.12 -14.86 13.05
CA LYS A 114 5.49 -13.44 13.00
C LYS A 114 4.97 -12.75 11.72
N LEU A 115 5.13 -13.42 10.58
CA LEU A 115 4.60 -12.95 9.30
C LEU A 115 3.08 -12.84 9.32
N ARG A 116 2.38 -13.84 9.87
CA ARG A 116 0.93 -13.84 10.03
C ARG A 116 0.45 -12.65 10.85
N VAL A 117 1.06 -12.40 11.99
CA VAL A 117 0.72 -11.27 12.86
C VAL A 117 0.96 -9.93 12.15
N ALA A 118 2.08 -9.80 11.42
CA ALA A 118 2.38 -8.59 10.64
C ALA A 118 1.36 -8.37 9.52
N ARG A 119 0.95 -9.43 8.81
CA ARG A 119 -0.08 -9.36 7.75
C ARG A 119 -1.43 -8.95 8.31
N ILE A 120 -1.85 -9.47 9.48
CA ILE A 120 -3.09 -9.05 10.14
C ILE A 120 -3.05 -7.56 10.48
N LYS A 121 -1.95 -7.05 11.04
CA LYS A 121 -1.79 -5.63 11.34
C LYS A 121 -1.86 -4.77 10.06
N ALA A 122 -1.19 -5.19 9.00
CA ALA A 122 -1.25 -4.51 7.71
C ALA A 122 -2.67 -4.50 7.13
N GLN A 123 -3.40 -5.62 7.22
CA GLN A 123 -4.79 -5.72 6.76
C GLN A 123 -5.74 -4.84 7.59
N ASN A 124 -5.61 -4.86 8.91
CA ASN A 124 -6.42 -4.01 9.79
C ASN A 124 -6.17 -2.51 9.51
N SER A 125 -4.92 -2.14 9.23
CA SER A 125 -4.61 -0.75 8.84
C SER A 125 -5.23 -0.35 7.50
N LEU A 126 -5.38 -1.30 6.55
CA LEU A 126 -6.12 -1.08 5.30
C LEU A 126 -7.61 -0.89 5.54
N SER A 127 -8.20 -1.73 6.39
CA SER A 127 -9.60 -1.61 6.76
C SER A 127 -9.90 -0.27 7.45
N ALA A 128 -9.02 0.17 8.35
CA ALA A 128 -9.14 1.48 8.99
C ALA A 128 -9.08 2.64 7.98
N LEU A 129 -8.19 2.56 6.98
CA LEU A 129 -8.14 3.54 5.89
C LEU A 129 -9.48 3.59 5.13
N ASN A 130 -9.97 2.43 4.69
CA ASN A 130 -11.19 2.35 3.90
C ASN A 130 -12.42 2.85 4.68
N ILE A 131 -12.54 2.46 5.96
CA ILE A 131 -13.64 2.93 6.82
C ILE A 131 -13.57 4.45 7.00
N GLY A 132 -12.40 5.00 7.30
CA GLY A 132 -12.24 6.44 7.47
C GLY A 132 -12.57 7.22 6.19
N GLN A 133 -12.15 6.73 5.03
CA GLN A 133 -12.50 7.33 3.74
C GLN A 133 -14.01 7.31 3.48
N GLN A 134 -14.68 6.19 3.78
CA GLN A 134 -16.14 6.08 3.62
C GLN A 134 -16.91 7.01 4.55
N ILE A 135 -16.44 7.19 5.79
CA ILE A 135 -17.05 8.15 6.73
C ILE A 135 -16.92 9.58 6.20
N ILE A 136 -15.74 9.97 5.71
CA ILE A 136 -15.53 11.32 5.14
C ILE A 136 -16.47 11.56 3.96
N ILE A 137 -16.60 10.58 3.05
CA ILE A 137 -17.49 10.68 1.89
C ILE A 137 -18.95 10.75 2.34
N ALA A 138 -19.37 9.90 3.28
CA ALA A 138 -20.74 9.89 3.79
C ALA A 138 -21.13 11.23 4.43
N VAL A 139 -20.25 11.82 5.24
CA VAL A 139 -20.47 13.14 5.84
C VAL A 139 -20.51 14.26 4.80
N ALA A 140 -19.75 14.15 3.72
CA ALA A 140 -19.74 15.15 2.66
C ALA A 140 -21.00 15.10 1.76
N LEU A 141 -21.71 13.96 1.74
CA LEU A 141 -22.93 13.77 0.92
C LEU A 141 -24.22 14.14 1.66
N VAL A 142 -24.18 14.31 2.97
CA VAL A 142 -25.33 14.70 3.81
C VAL A 142 -25.38 16.21 4.02
#